data_07db2ce25f3a6370f4895145a35b2f41
#
_entry.id   07db2ce25f3a6370f4895145a35b2f41
#
_cell.length_a   1.000
_cell.length_b   1.000
_cell.length_c   1.000
_cell.angle_alpha   90.00
_cell.angle_beta   90.00
_cell.angle_gamma   90.00
#
_symmetry.space_group_name_H-M   'P 1'
#
loop_
_entity.id
_entity.type
_entity.pdbx_description
1 polymer ?
#
loop_
_entity_poly.entity_id
_entity_poly.type
_entity_poly.pdbx_seq_one_letter_code
_entity_poly.pdbx_strand_id
1 'polypeptide(L)'
;MHILIAEDDPVSRAMLEHILQQWEHEVTAVEDGEKAWELIQGKQRPSMVILDWIMPGMYGDEICRRVRNKPELEGLYIIMVTQRTASDDIVKGLAAGADDYITKPFKTNELRERIRVGQRILKLQSELSNKVQDLQAALDTIKRLEGIIPICSYCKKIRDDQHYWQRLEQFLAHYSSAKFSHSVCPECYEKYVQPQIDEV
;
A
#
# COMPACT_ATOMS: atom_id res chain seq x y z
N MET A 1 6.26 -14.40 4.72
CA MET A 1 4.99 -13.92 4.13
C MET A 1 3.87 -14.80 4.61
N HIS A 2 2.71 -14.24 4.98
CA HIS A 2 1.56 -15.02 5.43
C HIS A 2 0.74 -15.53 4.23
N ILE A 3 0.57 -16.86 4.14
CA ILE A 3 -0.20 -17.58 3.11
C ILE A 3 -1.34 -18.34 3.76
N LEU A 4 -2.54 -18.16 3.27
CA LEU A 4 -3.71 -18.96 3.64
C LEU A 4 -3.87 -20.10 2.62
N ILE A 5 -4.08 -21.31 3.11
CA ILE A 5 -4.48 -22.47 2.31
C ILE A 5 -5.93 -22.79 2.61
N ALA A 6 -6.76 -22.91 1.61
CA ALA A 6 -8.11 -23.43 1.70
C ALA A 6 -8.22 -24.67 0.80
N GLU A 7 -8.35 -25.83 1.41
CA GLU A 7 -8.31 -27.15 0.76
C GLU A 7 -9.07 -28.15 1.62
N ASP A 8 -10.07 -28.83 1.07
CA ASP A 8 -10.88 -29.77 1.82
C ASP A 8 -10.21 -31.14 2.01
N ASP A 9 -9.42 -31.60 1.02
CA ASP A 9 -8.68 -32.86 1.16
C ASP A 9 -7.55 -32.73 2.18
N PRO A 10 -7.59 -33.52 3.29
CA PRO A 10 -6.62 -33.39 4.37
C PRO A 10 -5.18 -33.74 3.95
N VAL A 11 -5.00 -34.61 2.95
CA VAL A 11 -3.68 -35.01 2.47
C VAL A 11 -3.06 -33.90 1.64
N SER A 12 -3.81 -33.33 0.71
CA SER A 12 -3.40 -32.18 -0.10
C SER A 12 -3.09 -30.98 0.78
N ARG A 13 -3.96 -30.69 1.76
CA ARG A 13 -3.80 -29.59 2.72
C ARG A 13 -2.51 -29.73 3.51
N ALA A 14 -2.26 -30.89 4.12
CA ALA A 14 -1.06 -31.15 4.90
C ALA A 14 0.22 -31.09 4.04
N MET A 15 0.16 -31.58 2.80
CA MET A 15 1.27 -31.50 1.85
C MET A 15 1.61 -30.05 1.50
N LEU A 16 0.60 -29.23 1.16
CA LEU A 16 0.78 -27.82 0.86
C LEU A 16 1.35 -27.05 2.05
N GLU A 17 0.79 -27.27 3.23
CA GLU A 17 1.25 -26.64 4.47
C GLU A 17 2.73 -26.96 4.73
N HIS A 18 3.10 -28.24 4.67
CA HIS A 18 4.47 -28.67 4.88
C HIS A 18 5.46 -28.05 3.88
N ILE A 19 5.11 -28.05 2.58
CA ILE A 19 5.95 -27.47 1.53
C ILE A 19 6.15 -25.96 1.73
N LEU A 20 5.09 -25.23 2.05
CA LEU A 20 5.17 -23.79 2.24
C LEU A 20 5.93 -23.39 3.50
N GLN A 21 5.80 -24.17 4.59
CA GLN A 21 6.59 -23.98 5.80
C GLN A 21 8.08 -24.26 5.56
N GLN A 22 8.45 -25.26 4.75
CA GLN A 22 9.84 -25.51 4.32
C GLN A 22 10.42 -24.32 3.52
N TRP A 23 9.58 -23.52 2.87
CA TRP A 23 9.98 -22.29 2.16
C TRP A 23 9.91 -21.05 3.04
N GLU A 24 9.86 -21.23 4.36
CA GLU A 24 9.86 -20.17 5.36
C GLU A 24 8.66 -19.21 5.26
N HIS A 25 7.50 -19.74 4.84
CA HIS A 25 6.25 -18.99 4.88
C HIS A 25 5.51 -19.25 6.18
N GLU A 26 4.83 -18.21 6.68
CA GLU A 26 3.81 -18.34 7.71
C GLU A 26 2.55 -18.87 7.05
N VAL A 27 2.03 -20.01 7.52
CA VAL A 27 0.93 -20.70 6.87
C VAL A 27 -0.24 -20.87 7.82
N THR A 28 -1.42 -20.49 7.36
CA THR A 28 -2.69 -20.85 7.98
C THR A 28 -3.43 -21.78 7.02
N ALA A 29 -3.92 -22.92 7.49
CA ALA A 29 -4.63 -23.88 6.64
C ALA A 29 -6.03 -24.12 7.18
N VAL A 30 -7.02 -24.11 6.28
CA VAL A 30 -8.45 -24.36 6.57
C VAL A 30 -9.03 -25.39 5.60
N GLU A 31 -10.12 -26.02 6.01
CA GLU A 31 -10.73 -27.14 5.29
C GLU A 31 -11.97 -26.75 4.49
N ASP A 32 -12.46 -25.52 4.64
CA ASP A 32 -13.67 -25.05 3.97
C ASP A 32 -13.57 -23.57 3.56
N GLY A 33 -14.42 -23.20 2.60
CA GLY A 33 -14.43 -21.86 2.03
C GLY A 33 -15.02 -20.78 2.95
N GLU A 34 -15.87 -21.13 3.92
CA GLU A 34 -16.43 -20.14 4.87
C GLU A 34 -15.36 -19.68 5.84
N LYS A 35 -14.60 -20.62 6.42
CA LYS A 35 -13.44 -20.30 7.26
C LYS A 35 -12.38 -19.50 6.50
N ALA A 36 -12.13 -19.89 5.24
CA ALA A 36 -11.21 -19.12 4.40
C ALA A 36 -11.69 -17.67 4.23
N TRP A 37 -12.96 -17.47 3.94
CA TRP A 37 -13.54 -16.14 3.79
C TRP A 37 -13.49 -15.32 5.08
N GLU A 38 -13.76 -15.91 6.25
CA GLU A 38 -13.62 -15.24 7.54
C GLU A 38 -12.19 -14.74 7.80
N LEU A 39 -11.17 -15.57 7.52
CA LEU A 39 -9.76 -15.21 7.69
C LEU A 39 -9.33 -14.11 6.72
N ILE A 40 -9.80 -14.16 5.47
CA ILE A 40 -9.52 -13.13 4.46
C ILE A 40 -10.05 -11.75 4.91
N GLN A 41 -11.18 -11.71 5.59
CA GLN A 41 -11.75 -10.45 6.12
C GLN A 41 -11.18 -10.04 7.47
N GLY A 42 -10.45 -10.93 8.14
CA GLY A 42 -9.91 -10.73 9.49
C GLY A 42 -8.89 -9.60 9.58
N LYS A 43 -8.46 -9.28 10.80
CA LYS A 43 -7.42 -8.26 11.06
C LYS A 43 -6.02 -8.69 10.60
N GLN A 44 -5.72 -9.99 10.71
CA GLN A 44 -4.45 -10.60 10.26
C GLN A 44 -4.64 -11.22 8.88
N ARG A 45 -4.80 -10.37 7.88
CA ARG A 45 -5.07 -10.80 6.52
C ARG A 45 -3.87 -11.51 5.91
N PRO A 46 -4.07 -12.63 5.18
CA PRO A 46 -3.02 -13.22 4.37
C PRO A 46 -2.64 -12.29 3.22
N SER A 47 -1.38 -12.35 2.80
CA SER A 47 -0.93 -11.64 1.58
C SER A 47 -1.25 -12.44 0.31
N MET A 48 -1.31 -13.77 0.46
CA MET A 48 -1.59 -14.70 -0.63
C MET A 48 -2.54 -15.80 -0.14
N VAL A 49 -3.41 -16.27 -1.03
CA VAL A 49 -4.31 -17.41 -0.78
C VAL A 49 -4.08 -18.48 -1.83
N ILE A 50 -3.90 -19.71 -1.38
CA ILE A 50 -3.95 -20.91 -2.21
C ILE A 50 -5.29 -21.56 -1.97
N LEU A 51 -6.11 -21.66 -3.01
CA LEU A 51 -7.54 -21.89 -2.89
C LEU A 51 -7.98 -23.05 -3.79
N ASP A 52 -8.54 -24.12 -3.23
CA ASP A 52 -9.23 -25.07 -4.08
C ASP A 52 -10.53 -24.47 -4.63
N TRP A 53 -10.92 -24.92 -5.79
CA TRP A 53 -12.16 -24.50 -6.41
C TRP A 53 -13.39 -25.06 -5.69
N ILE A 54 -13.35 -26.36 -5.39
CA ILE A 54 -14.50 -27.09 -4.83
C ILE A 54 -14.21 -27.43 -3.38
N MET A 55 -14.90 -26.76 -2.49
CA MET A 55 -14.82 -26.97 -1.04
C MET A 55 -16.22 -26.92 -0.42
N PRO A 56 -16.42 -27.50 0.75
CA PRO A 56 -17.63 -27.29 1.55
C PRO A 56 -17.85 -25.82 1.89
N GLY A 57 -19.10 -25.44 2.05
CA GLY A 57 -19.52 -24.09 2.40
C GLY A 57 -19.49 -23.13 1.21
N MET A 58 -18.34 -22.59 0.87
CA MET A 58 -18.17 -21.60 -0.21
C MET A 58 -17.17 -22.08 -1.26
N TYR A 59 -17.52 -21.96 -2.55
CA TYR A 59 -16.62 -22.31 -3.65
C TYR A 59 -15.52 -21.27 -3.86
N GLY A 60 -14.38 -21.72 -4.36
CA GLY A 60 -13.22 -20.87 -4.59
C GLY A 60 -13.48 -19.71 -5.55
N ASP A 61 -14.24 -19.92 -6.62
CA ASP A 61 -14.60 -18.87 -7.57
C ASP A 61 -15.54 -17.81 -6.96
N GLU A 62 -16.37 -18.20 -6.01
CA GLU A 62 -17.19 -17.25 -5.25
C GLU A 62 -16.33 -16.39 -4.32
N ILE A 63 -15.34 -17.00 -3.64
CA ILE A 63 -14.39 -16.24 -2.82
C ILE A 63 -13.63 -15.23 -3.68
N CYS A 64 -13.13 -15.64 -4.87
CA CYS A 64 -12.46 -14.74 -5.81
C CYS A 64 -13.33 -13.52 -6.15
N ARG A 65 -14.59 -13.76 -6.57
CA ARG A 65 -15.53 -12.64 -6.89
C ARG A 65 -15.76 -11.73 -5.70
N ARG A 66 -15.93 -12.29 -4.50
CA ARG A 66 -16.14 -11.50 -3.28
C ARG A 66 -14.93 -10.66 -2.93
N VAL A 67 -13.72 -11.19 -3.11
CA VAL A 67 -12.47 -10.45 -2.90
C VAL A 67 -12.39 -9.28 -3.88
N ARG A 68 -12.61 -9.50 -5.17
CA ARG A 68 -12.51 -8.43 -6.20
C ARG A 68 -13.61 -7.38 -6.09
N ASN A 69 -14.72 -7.68 -5.44
CA ASN A 69 -15.77 -6.71 -5.16
C ASN A 69 -15.52 -5.85 -3.91
N LYS A 70 -14.40 -6.09 -3.18
CA LYS A 70 -14.03 -5.33 -1.98
C LYS A 70 -12.70 -4.61 -2.20
N PRO A 71 -12.68 -3.27 -2.37
CA PRO A 71 -11.46 -2.49 -2.60
C PRO A 71 -10.37 -2.74 -1.56
N GLU A 72 -10.76 -2.96 -0.31
CA GLU A 72 -9.83 -3.24 0.79
C GLU A 72 -9.12 -4.60 0.69
N LEU A 73 -9.55 -5.48 -0.22
CA LEU A 73 -8.98 -6.81 -0.48
C LEU A 73 -8.31 -6.90 -1.85
N GLU A 74 -8.29 -5.83 -2.64
CA GLU A 74 -7.77 -5.82 -4.02
C GLU A 74 -6.31 -6.28 -4.11
N GLY A 75 -5.51 -5.99 -3.07
CA GLY A 75 -4.10 -6.41 -3.00
C GLY A 75 -3.87 -7.88 -2.64
N LEU A 76 -4.91 -8.69 -2.39
CA LEU A 76 -4.78 -10.10 -2.07
C LEU A 76 -4.47 -10.91 -3.34
N TYR A 77 -3.36 -11.65 -3.34
CA TYR A 77 -2.98 -12.52 -4.46
C TYR A 77 -3.59 -13.92 -4.30
N ILE A 78 -4.34 -14.39 -5.28
CA ILE A 78 -5.08 -15.65 -5.22
C ILE A 78 -4.56 -16.62 -6.29
N ILE A 79 -4.04 -17.78 -5.83
CA ILE A 79 -3.69 -18.92 -6.69
C ILE A 79 -4.78 -19.99 -6.53
N MET A 80 -5.49 -20.28 -7.59
CA MET A 80 -6.46 -21.38 -7.59
C MET A 80 -5.78 -22.70 -7.89
N VAL A 81 -5.95 -23.71 -7.04
CA VAL A 81 -5.36 -25.04 -7.19
C VAL A 81 -6.48 -26.07 -7.22
N THR A 82 -6.69 -26.77 -8.34
CA THR A 82 -7.88 -27.62 -8.51
C THR A 82 -7.65 -28.78 -9.47
N GLN A 83 -8.52 -29.79 -9.41
CA GLN A 83 -8.53 -30.92 -10.35
C GLN A 83 -9.16 -30.58 -11.71
N ARG A 84 -9.77 -29.41 -11.88
CA ARG A 84 -10.38 -29.00 -13.13
C ARG A 84 -9.31 -28.64 -14.15
N THR A 85 -9.24 -29.38 -15.26
CA THR A 85 -8.20 -29.25 -16.29
C THR A 85 -8.72 -28.70 -17.62
N ALA A 86 -10.04 -28.60 -17.79
CA ALA A 86 -10.63 -28.08 -19.01
C ALA A 86 -10.25 -26.61 -19.21
N SER A 87 -9.92 -26.22 -20.43
CA SER A 87 -9.57 -24.85 -20.80
C SER A 87 -10.63 -23.83 -20.35
N ASP A 88 -11.90 -24.20 -20.49
CA ASP A 88 -13.04 -23.36 -20.10
C ASP A 88 -13.11 -23.13 -18.58
N ASP A 89 -12.68 -24.10 -17.77
CA ASP A 89 -12.65 -23.95 -16.33
C ASP A 89 -11.49 -23.04 -15.91
N ILE A 90 -10.33 -23.15 -16.55
CA ILE A 90 -9.21 -22.21 -16.32
C ILE A 90 -9.64 -20.76 -16.59
N VAL A 91 -10.28 -20.55 -17.75
CA VAL A 91 -10.80 -19.23 -18.13
C VAL A 91 -11.82 -18.72 -17.11
N LYS A 92 -12.73 -19.58 -16.64
CA LYS A 92 -13.73 -19.20 -15.61
C LYS A 92 -13.07 -18.84 -14.27
N GLY A 93 -12.05 -19.58 -13.82
CA GLY A 93 -11.33 -19.29 -12.59
C GLY A 93 -10.61 -17.94 -12.62
N LEU A 94 -9.89 -17.66 -13.72
CA LEU A 94 -9.24 -16.37 -13.93
C LEU A 94 -10.26 -15.23 -14.08
N ALA A 95 -11.35 -15.46 -14.83
CA ALA A 95 -12.44 -14.48 -14.95
C ALA A 95 -13.18 -14.21 -13.64
N ALA A 96 -13.19 -15.17 -12.70
CA ALA A 96 -13.71 -14.97 -11.36
C ALA A 96 -12.83 -14.07 -10.48
N GLY A 97 -11.57 -13.80 -10.91
CA GLY A 97 -10.65 -12.93 -10.23
C GLY A 97 -9.45 -13.63 -9.57
N ALA A 98 -9.19 -14.90 -9.87
CA ALA A 98 -7.93 -15.53 -9.51
C ALA A 98 -6.77 -14.89 -10.29
N ASP A 99 -5.62 -14.68 -9.62
CA ASP A 99 -4.41 -14.13 -10.25
C ASP A 99 -3.60 -15.20 -10.97
N ASP A 100 -3.72 -16.46 -10.51
CA ASP A 100 -3.05 -17.60 -11.12
C ASP A 100 -3.87 -18.88 -10.90
N TYR A 101 -3.51 -19.91 -11.66
CA TYR A 101 -4.23 -21.18 -11.70
C TYR A 101 -3.26 -22.36 -11.84
N ILE A 102 -3.43 -23.39 -11.00
CA ILE A 102 -2.60 -24.61 -11.02
C ILE A 102 -3.52 -25.82 -11.02
N THR A 103 -3.26 -26.77 -11.91
CA THR A 103 -4.04 -28.03 -11.99
C THR A 103 -3.38 -29.13 -11.16
N LYS A 104 -4.18 -29.88 -10.40
CA LYS A 104 -3.75 -31.10 -9.68
C LYS A 104 -3.74 -32.30 -10.64
N PRO A 105 -2.73 -33.22 -10.57
CA PRO A 105 -1.55 -33.14 -9.74
C PRO A 105 -0.52 -32.14 -10.28
N PHE A 106 0.07 -31.33 -9.41
CA PHE A 106 1.09 -30.35 -9.78
C PHE A 106 2.48 -30.75 -9.25
N LYS A 107 3.52 -30.24 -9.92
CA LYS A 107 4.90 -30.40 -9.44
C LYS A 107 5.21 -29.31 -8.41
N THR A 108 5.92 -29.69 -7.35
CA THR A 108 6.34 -28.75 -6.28
C THR A 108 7.09 -27.53 -6.84
N ASN A 109 7.92 -27.75 -7.87
CA ASN A 109 8.65 -26.65 -8.51
C ASN A 109 7.72 -25.67 -9.25
N GLU A 110 6.62 -26.16 -9.85
CA GLU A 110 5.63 -25.29 -10.49
C GLU A 110 4.96 -24.39 -9.46
N LEU A 111 4.45 -24.96 -8.39
CA LEU A 111 3.87 -24.17 -7.28
C LEU A 111 4.85 -23.11 -6.76
N ARG A 112 6.13 -23.49 -6.59
CA ARG A 112 7.17 -22.57 -6.12
C ARG A 112 7.34 -21.36 -7.03
N GLU A 113 7.41 -21.60 -8.35
CA GLU A 113 7.59 -20.49 -9.30
C GLU A 113 6.33 -19.59 -9.39
N ARG A 114 5.12 -20.14 -9.26
CA ARG A 114 3.88 -19.38 -9.19
C ARG A 114 3.85 -18.47 -7.96
N ILE A 115 4.21 -19.00 -6.80
CA ILE A 115 4.32 -18.21 -5.56
C ILE A 115 5.36 -17.11 -5.71
N ARG A 116 6.53 -17.37 -6.33
CA ARG A 116 7.55 -16.34 -6.58
C ARG A 116 7.04 -15.21 -7.48
N VAL A 117 6.24 -15.54 -8.51
CA VAL A 117 5.59 -14.54 -9.35
C VAL A 117 4.65 -13.68 -8.50
N GLY A 118 3.79 -14.31 -7.69
CA GLY A 118 2.88 -13.61 -6.79
C GLY A 118 3.62 -12.71 -5.79
N GLN A 119 4.70 -13.20 -5.17
CA GLN A 119 5.53 -12.40 -4.28
C GLN A 119 6.10 -11.15 -4.95
N ARG A 120 6.56 -11.29 -6.20
CA ARG A 120 7.07 -10.14 -6.97
C ARG A 120 5.98 -9.12 -7.26
N ILE A 121 4.78 -9.58 -7.60
CA ILE A 121 3.62 -8.70 -7.84
C ILE A 121 3.24 -7.96 -6.56
N LEU A 122 3.08 -8.67 -5.43
CA LEU A 122 2.77 -8.08 -4.14
C LEU A 122 3.81 -7.04 -3.69
N LYS A 123 5.09 -7.32 -3.91
CA LYS A 123 6.18 -6.37 -3.64
C LYS A 123 6.05 -5.11 -4.48
N LEU A 124 5.83 -5.24 -5.79
CA LEU A 124 5.67 -4.09 -6.69
C LEU A 124 4.43 -3.25 -6.35
N GLN A 125 3.32 -3.88 -5.98
CA GLN A 125 2.11 -3.19 -5.52
C GLN A 125 2.37 -2.39 -4.24
N SER A 126 3.09 -2.97 -3.26
CA SER A 126 3.47 -2.27 -2.04
C SER A 126 4.41 -1.10 -2.31
N GLU A 127 5.43 -1.27 -3.17
CA GLU A 127 6.34 -0.19 -3.57
C GLU A 127 5.60 0.95 -4.29
N LEU A 128 4.67 0.62 -5.18
CA LEU A 128 3.84 1.61 -5.87
C LEU A 128 2.94 2.37 -4.89
N SER A 129 2.27 1.67 -3.98
CA SER A 129 1.42 2.30 -2.95
C SER A 129 2.21 3.29 -2.10
N ASN A 130 3.42 2.90 -1.64
CA ASN A 130 4.29 3.79 -0.87
C ASN A 130 4.69 5.02 -1.68
N LYS A 131 5.04 4.86 -2.97
CA LYS A 131 5.38 5.99 -3.85
C LYS A 131 4.22 6.95 -4.06
N VAL A 132 3.00 6.43 -4.22
CA VAL A 132 1.79 7.26 -4.33
C VAL A 132 1.57 8.06 -3.06
N GLN A 133 1.74 7.44 -1.87
CA GLN A 133 1.62 8.14 -0.60
C GLN A 133 2.69 9.24 -0.43
N ASP A 134 3.96 8.95 -0.78
CA ASP A 134 5.06 9.92 -0.74
C ASP A 134 4.78 11.13 -1.64
N LEU A 135 4.32 10.87 -2.88
CA LEU A 135 3.96 11.92 -3.83
C LEU A 135 2.78 12.76 -3.34
N GLN A 136 1.76 12.12 -2.77
CA GLN A 136 0.61 12.82 -2.22
C GLN A 136 1.02 13.73 -1.06
N ALA A 137 1.86 13.25 -0.14
CA ALA A 137 2.38 14.05 0.97
C ALA A 137 3.21 15.25 0.46
N ALA A 138 4.03 15.05 -0.57
CA ALA A 138 4.79 16.13 -1.21
C ALA A 138 3.88 17.19 -1.85
N LEU A 139 2.83 16.77 -2.57
CA LEU A 139 1.85 17.65 -3.17
C LEU A 139 1.07 18.45 -2.11
N ASP A 140 0.69 17.82 -1.02
CA ASP A 140 -0.03 18.49 0.07
C ASP A 140 0.86 19.55 0.76
N THR A 141 2.16 19.31 0.82
CA THR A 141 3.13 20.28 1.31
C THR A 141 3.23 21.50 0.38
N ILE A 142 3.25 21.29 -0.93
CA ILE A 142 3.27 22.37 -1.93
C ILE A 142 1.96 23.19 -1.87
N LYS A 143 0.81 22.54 -1.80
CA LYS A 143 -0.51 23.20 -1.72
C LYS A 143 -0.66 24.12 -0.48
N ARG A 144 0.03 23.82 0.61
CA ARG A 144 0.02 24.69 1.80
C ARG A 144 0.68 26.05 1.59
N LEU A 145 1.53 26.17 0.55
CA LEU A 145 2.15 27.44 0.14
C LEU A 145 1.35 28.15 -0.96
N GLU A 146 0.33 27.47 -1.54
CA GLU A 146 -0.57 28.06 -2.52
C GLU A 146 -1.80 28.63 -1.82
N GLY A 147 -2.13 29.87 -2.12
CA GLY A 147 -3.33 30.54 -1.62
C GLY A 147 -3.07 31.94 -1.05
N ILE A 148 -4.09 32.50 -0.45
CA ILE A 148 -3.99 33.83 0.19
C ILE A 148 -3.42 33.65 1.59
N ILE A 149 -2.17 34.08 1.79
CA ILE A 149 -1.55 34.11 3.10
C ILE A 149 -1.96 35.39 3.83
N PRO A 150 -2.72 35.30 4.93
CA PRO A 150 -3.13 36.48 5.68
C PRO A 150 -1.94 37.18 6.33
N ILE A 151 -1.62 38.37 5.87
CA ILE A 151 -0.52 39.20 6.43
C ILE A 151 -1.06 40.44 7.12
N CYS A 152 -0.53 40.74 8.27
CA CYS A 152 -0.86 41.99 8.97
C CYS A 152 -0.37 43.20 8.17
N SER A 153 -1.26 44.14 7.87
CA SER A 153 -0.93 45.35 7.09
C SER A 153 0.11 46.26 7.82
N TYR A 154 0.20 46.21 9.13
CA TYR A 154 1.10 47.05 9.95
C TYR A 154 2.45 46.34 10.23
N CYS A 155 2.43 45.20 10.92
CA CYS A 155 3.67 44.57 11.40
C CYS A 155 4.18 43.42 10.50
N LYS A 156 3.48 43.12 9.38
CA LYS A 156 3.85 42.09 8.37
C LYS A 156 3.95 40.68 8.93
N LYS A 157 3.41 40.38 10.12
CA LYS A 157 3.27 39.04 10.63
C LYS A 157 2.25 38.27 9.80
N ILE A 158 2.46 36.96 9.65
CA ILE A 158 1.57 36.03 8.95
C ILE A 158 0.72 35.31 10.00
N ARG A 159 -0.55 35.12 9.69
CA ARG A 159 -1.49 34.30 10.47
C ARG A 159 -1.50 32.87 9.93
N ASP A 160 -1.16 31.91 10.80
CA ASP A 160 -1.24 30.48 10.46
C ASP A 160 -2.67 29.92 10.55
N ASP A 161 -2.84 28.63 10.22
CA ASP A 161 -4.13 27.94 10.23
C ASP A 161 -4.72 27.79 11.65
N GLN A 162 -3.90 27.92 12.70
CA GLN A 162 -4.32 27.93 14.11
C GLN A 162 -4.64 29.34 14.63
N HIS A 163 -4.65 30.33 13.73
CA HIS A 163 -4.95 31.75 14.02
C HIS A 163 -3.86 32.48 14.85
N TYR A 164 -2.65 31.93 14.95
CA TYR A 164 -1.53 32.60 15.58
C TYR A 164 -0.76 33.47 14.61
N TRP A 165 -0.33 34.67 15.10
CA TRP A 165 0.47 35.62 14.32
C TRP A 165 1.96 35.40 14.57
N GLN A 166 2.71 34.99 13.53
CA GLN A 166 4.14 34.73 13.59
C GLN A 166 4.92 35.53 12.55
N ARG A 167 6.24 35.58 12.67
CA ARG A 167 7.11 36.24 11.68
C ARG A 167 7.15 35.42 10.40
N LEU A 168 7.35 36.11 9.28
CA LEU A 168 7.48 35.46 7.95
C LEU A 168 8.54 34.38 7.94
N GLU A 169 9.70 34.63 8.54
CA GLU A 169 10.81 33.72 8.60
C GLU A 169 10.45 32.41 9.36
N GLN A 170 9.72 32.55 10.47
CA GLN A 170 9.25 31.41 11.28
C GLN A 170 8.22 30.58 10.52
N PHE A 171 7.28 31.26 9.86
CA PHE A 171 6.28 30.61 9.02
C PHE A 171 6.95 29.81 7.88
N LEU A 172 7.84 30.44 7.10
CA LEU A 172 8.51 29.77 6.00
C LEU A 172 9.45 28.67 6.46
N ALA A 173 10.15 28.81 7.58
CA ALA A 173 11.00 27.75 8.14
C ALA A 173 10.18 26.50 8.56
N HIS A 174 8.91 26.67 8.91
CA HIS A 174 8.03 25.54 9.24
C HIS A 174 7.51 24.80 7.99
N TYR A 175 7.30 25.53 6.89
CA TYR A 175 6.70 24.97 5.66
C TYR A 175 7.70 24.74 4.52
N SER A 176 8.97 25.13 4.69
CA SER A 176 10.01 24.94 3.66
C SER A 176 11.37 24.67 4.29
N SER A 177 12.31 24.13 3.51
CA SER A 177 13.73 24.00 3.90
C SER A 177 14.52 25.30 3.70
N ALA A 178 13.85 26.42 3.43
CA ALA A 178 14.50 27.70 3.17
C ALA A 178 15.21 28.22 4.43
N LYS A 179 16.46 28.66 4.24
CA LYS A 179 17.25 29.33 5.27
C LYS A 179 17.36 30.80 4.92
N PHE A 180 17.14 31.68 5.91
CA PHE A 180 17.25 33.11 5.72
C PHE A 180 18.67 33.57 6.07
N SER A 181 19.29 34.32 5.18
CA SER A 181 20.48 35.11 5.47
C SER A 181 20.05 36.56 5.68
N HIS A 182 20.60 37.21 6.70
CA HIS A 182 20.31 38.62 6.99
C HIS A 182 21.33 39.50 6.30
N SER A 183 20.84 40.44 5.49
CA SER A 183 21.63 41.50 4.87
C SER A 183 20.84 42.81 4.87
N VAL A 184 21.49 43.92 4.62
CA VAL A 184 20.85 45.21 4.50
C VAL A 184 20.72 45.55 3.03
N CYS A 185 19.52 45.87 2.56
CA CYS A 185 19.33 46.31 1.17
C CYS A 185 19.88 47.74 0.98
N PRO A 186 20.21 48.13 -0.27
CA PRO A 186 20.81 49.46 -0.54
C PRO A 186 20.01 50.62 0.04
N GLU A 187 18.70 50.64 -0.13
CA GLU A 187 17.82 51.70 0.39
C GLU A 187 17.86 51.80 1.94
N CYS A 188 17.86 50.66 2.63
CA CYS A 188 17.97 50.63 4.07
C CYS A 188 19.38 50.99 4.55
N TYR A 189 20.40 50.63 3.78
CA TYR A 189 21.79 51.02 4.07
C TYR A 189 21.94 52.56 4.03
N GLU A 190 21.50 53.19 2.94
CA GLU A 190 21.57 54.65 2.79
C GLU A 190 20.72 55.38 3.89
N LYS A 191 19.55 54.84 4.20
CA LYS A 191 18.63 55.50 5.14
C LYS A 191 18.99 55.33 6.61
N TYR A 192 19.52 54.16 7.01
CA TYR A 192 19.67 53.82 8.42
C TYR A 192 21.11 53.52 8.83
N VAL A 193 22.00 53.10 7.91
CA VAL A 193 23.38 52.73 8.24
C VAL A 193 24.34 53.84 7.90
N GLN A 194 24.24 54.40 6.69
CA GLN A 194 25.15 55.48 6.23
C GLN A 194 25.17 56.71 7.17
N PRO A 195 24.04 57.23 7.65
CA PRO A 195 24.04 58.36 8.56
C PRO A 195 24.77 58.11 9.88
N GLN A 196 24.70 56.88 10.38
CA GLN A 196 25.40 56.49 11.62
C GLN A 196 26.91 56.37 11.43
N ILE A 197 27.39 56.12 10.20
CA ILE A 197 28.83 56.08 9.87
C ILE A 197 29.36 57.51 9.68
N ASP A 198 28.56 58.40 9.09
CA ASP A 198 28.94 59.78 8.80
C ASP A 198 28.95 60.70 10.07
N GLU A 199 28.34 60.26 11.18
CA GLU A 199 28.34 60.95 12.48
C GLU A 199 29.56 60.59 13.36
N VAL A 200 30.43 59.65 12.94
CA VAL A 200 31.62 59.23 13.68
C VAL A 200 32.87 59.82 13.03
#